data_96d20c51762fe8389f1bbbc58ff8751a
#
_entry.id   96d20c51762fe8389f1bbbc58ff8751a
#
_cell.length_a   1.000
_cell.length_b   1.000
_cell.length_c   1.000
_cell.angle_alpha   90.00
_cell.angle_beta   90.00
_cell.angle_gamma   90.00
#
_symmetry.space_group_name_H-M   'P 1'
#
loop_
_entity.id
_entity.type
_entity.pdbx_description
1 polymer ?
#
loop_
_entity_poly.entity_id
_entity_poly.type
_entity_poly.pdbx_seq_one_letter_code
_entity_poly.pdbx_strand_id
1 'polypeptide(L)'
;MSRKISAIAIIGFALLVVLGTVHQAMAQAAAAPSPATPYSKMAPIDQYLMADRAAEIALARSAAPESISRDAEVMILGRHGFETAVKGKNGFACAVGRSWTSTVDAEFWNPKVRVPACVNAAAARSYLLRVTKETEWGLAGRTPAQMNAAIAAAIARKELPPMEPGAMCYMMSKEGYGGDSVPHWPSHLMFFYSDTDLASWGANLPGSPVIGVSDSVEHLTQFVVVVQRWSDGTEYREGPAAEHHH
;
A
#
# COMPACT_ATOMS: atom_id res chain seq x y z
N MET A 1 -60.65 32.01 58.45
CA MET A 1 -62.07 32.03 57.96
C MET A 1 -62.06 31.95 56.44
N SER A 2 -62.93 31.17 55.92
CA SER A 2 -63.42 31.01 54.54
C SER A 2 -62.53 30.21 53.52
N ARG A 3 -63.04 29.03 53.35
CA ARG A 3 -62.76 28.09 52.22
C ARG A 3 -63.20 28.66 50.89
N LYS A 4 -62.48 28.43 49.83
CA LYS A 4 -63.11 28.25 48.51
C LYS A 4 -62.43 27.10 47.80
N ILE A 5 -63.19 26.07 47.60
CA ILE A 5 -62.95 24.92 46.71
C ILE A 5 -63.26 25.37 45.29
N SER A 6 -62.47 25.10 44.37
CA SER A 6 -62.83 25.10 42.94
C SER A 6 -62.24 23.93 42.23
N ALA A 7 -63.12 23.13 41.71
CA ALA A 7 -62.85 22.00 40.82
C ALA A 7 -62.38 22.49 39.49
N ILE A 8 -61.40 21.78 38.90
CA ILE A 8 -61.11 21.84 37.48
C ILE A 8 -60.99 20.39 36.97
N ALA A 9 -61.82 20.18 35.98
CA ALA A 9 -62.05 18.92 35.29
C ALA A 9 -60.93 18.48 34.38
N ILE A 10 -60.74 17.22 34.34
CA ILE A 10 -60.44 16.25 33.28
C ILE A 10 -60.54 16.82 31.86
N ILE A 11 -59.41 17.03 31.23
CA ILE A 11 -59.17 16.88 29.74
C ILE A 11 -57.74 16.42 29.56
N GLY A 12 -57.57 15.20 29.09
CA GLY A 12 -56.22 14.72 28.88
C GLY A 12 -56.15 13.23 28.50
N PHE A 13 -56.85 12.84 27.46
CA PHE A 13 -56.67 11.50 26.91
C PHE A 13 -56.88 11.54 25.39
N ALA A 14 -55.91 12.01 24.64
CA ALA A 14 -55.84 11.81 23.19
C ALA A 14 -54.55 12.38 22.59
N LEU A 15 -53.35 11.97 23.07
CA LEU A 15 -52.12 12.33 22.36
C LEU A 15 -51.00 11.30 22.61
N LEU A 16 -51.30 10.03 22.45
CA LEU A 16 -50.30 8.97 22.71
C LEU A 16 -50.30 7.81 21.68
N VAL A 17 -50.75 8.04 20.47
CA VAL A 17 -50.79 6.98 19.44
C VAL A 17 -50.08 7.35 18.12
N VAL A 18 -49.44 8.50 17.97
CA VAL A 18 -48.81 8.89 16.68
C VAL A 18 -47.26 8.82 16.72
N LEU A 19 -46.63 8.52 17.84
CA LEU A 19 -45.18 8.46 17.97
C LEU A 19 -44.57 7.06 17.76
N GLY A 20 -45.38 6.05 17.48
CA GLY A 20 -44.92 4.64 17.35
C GLY A 20 -44.53 4.17 15.96
N THR A 21 -44.82 4.92 14.90
CA THR A 21 -44.63 4.42 13.51
C THR A 21 -43.46 5.02 12.74
N VAL A 22 -42.75 5.99 13.32
CA VAL A 22 -41.59 6.61 12.62
C VAL A 22 -40.26 5.92 12.96
N HIS A 23 -40.19 5.07 13.98
CA HIS A 23 -38.95 4.40 14.39
C HIS A 23 -38.68 3.06 13.68
N GLN A 24 -39.57 2.54 12.85
CA GLN A 24 -39.35 1.28 12.13
C GLN A 24 -38.95 1.43 10.66
N ALA A 25 -38.94 2.66 10.12
CA ALA A 25 -38.54 2.89 8.72
C ALA A 25 -37.04 3.16 8.51
N MET A 26 -36.26 3.31 9.59
CA MET A 26 -34.81 3.60 9.50
C MET A 26 -33.90 2.37 9.65
N ALA A 27 -34.45 1.19 9.82
CA ALA A 27 -33.67 -0.02 10.11
C ALA A 27 -33.42 -0.94 8.91
N GLN A 28 -33.70 -0.53 7.70
CA GLN A 28 -33.53 -1.41 6.52
C GLN A 28 -33.06 -0.67 5.26
N ALA A 29 -32.12 0.25 5.42
CA ALA A 29 -31.18 0.50 4.34
C ALA A 29 -30.16 -0.66 4.39
N ALA A 30 -30.52 -1.79 3.79
CA ALA A 30 -29.55 -2.82 3.48
C ALA A 30 -28.43 -2.12 2.73
N ALA A 31 -27.21 -2.12 3.30
CA ALA A 31 -26.04 -1.63 2.62
C ALA A 31 -26.00 -2.30 1.25
N ALA A 32 -26.06 -1.50 0.19
CA ALA A 32 -25.89 -2.03 -1.15
C ALA A 32 -24.60 -2.86 -1.13
N PRO A 33 -24.58 -4.08 -1.71
CA PRO A 33 -23.37 -4.88 -1.74
C PRO A 33 -22.28 -4.00 -2.37
N SER A 34 -21.18 -3.80 -1.65
CA SER A 34 -20.01 -3.13 -2.20
C SER A 34 -19.70 -3.78 -3.54
N PRO A 35 -19.43 -3.01 -4.61
CA PRO A 35 -19.09 -3.60 -5.90
C PRO A 35 -17.99 -4.62 -5.68
N ALA A 36 -18.19 -5.84 -6.18
CA ALA A 36 -17.22 -6.91 -6.03
C ALA A 36 -15.89 -6.41 -6.60
N THR A 37 -14.85 -6.34 -5.77
CA THR A 37 -13.52 -5.96 -6.23
C THR A 37 -13.07 -6.99 -7.27
N PRO A 38 -12.57 -6.57 -8.44
CA PRO A 38 -12.20 -7.50 -9.52
C PRO A 38 -11.12 -8.51 -9.07
N TYR A 39 -10.42 -8.24 -7.95
CA TYR A 39 -9.35 -9.06 -7.40
C TYR A 39 -9.68 -9.57 -5.98
N SER A 40 -10.89 -10.10 -5.80
CA SER A 40 -11.36 -10.59 -4.49
C SER A 40 -10.68 -11.88 -4.01
N LYS A 41 -9.94 -12.56 -4.86
CA LYS A 41 -9.20 -13.80 -4.56
C LYS A 41 -7.92 -13.90 -5.38
N MET A 42 -6.98 -14.70 -4.87
CA MET A 42 -5.73 -15.00 -5.55
C MET A 42 -5.99 -15.65 -6.93
N ALA A 43 -5.32 -15.12 -7.95
CA ALA A 43 -5.26 -15.76 -9.27
C ALA A 43 -4.31 -16.98 -9.24
N PRO A 44 -4.33 -17.87 -10.25
CA PRO A 44 -3.30 -18.90 -10.41
C PRO A 44 -1.88 -18.29 -10.38
N ILE A 45 -0.95 -18.95 -9.69
CA ILE A 45 0.42 -18.46 -9.47
C ILE A 45 1.10 -18.05 -10.77
N ASP A 46 0.90 -18.78 -11.85
CA ASP A 46 1.52 -18.50 -13.15
C ASP A 46 1.17 -17.11 -13.71
N GLN A 47 0.07 -16.49 -13.26
CA GLN A 47 -0.29 -15.13 -13.67
C GLN A 47 0.56 -14.05 -12.97
N TYR A 48 1.15 -14.36 -11.82
CA TYR A 48 2.08 -13.46 -11.12
C TYR A 48 3.52 -13.59 -11.63
N LEU A 49 3.88 -14.72 -12.23
CA LEU A 49 5.21 -14.94 -12.76
C LEU A 49 5.38 -14.23 -14.12
N MET A 50 6.58 -13.79 -14.41
CA MET A 50 6.97 -13.37 -15.75
C MET A 50 7.61 -14.58 -16.45
N ALA A 51 7.05 -14.97 -17.62
CA ALA A 51 7.52 -16.13 -18.36
C ALA A 51 8.95 -15.93 -18.89
N ASP A 52 9.29 -14.69 -19.27
CA ASP A 52 10.62 -14.31 -19.73
C ASP A 52 11.46 -13.78 -18.55
N ARG A 53 12.40 -14.61 -18.09
CA ARG A 53 13.36 -14.25 -17.03
C ARG A 53 14.20 -13.02 -17.40
N ALA A 54 14.62 -12.88 -18.66
CA ALA A 54 15.41 -11.74 -19.09
C ALA A 54 14.60 -10.44 -19.05
N ALA A 55 13.32 -10.50 -19.42
CA ALA A 55 12.41 -9.37 -19.31
C ALA A 55 12.20 -8.94 -17.84
N GLU A 56 12.06 -9.87 -16.89
CA GLU A 56 11.95 -9.53 -15.47
C GLU A 56 13.23 -8.89 -14.92
N ILE A 57 14.41 -9.39 -15.30
CA ILE A 57 15.71 -8.79 -14.96
C ILE A 57 15.80 -7.36 -15.50
N ALA A 58 15.43 -7.14 -16.76
CA ALA A 58 15.44 -5.82 -17.38
C ALA A 58 14.49 -4.86 -16.68
N LEU A 59 13.27 -5.32 -16.38
CA LEU A 59 12.26 -4.53 -15.65
C LEU A 59 12.74 -4.20 -14.23
N ALA A 60 13.32 -5.13 -13.49
CA ALA A 60 13.88 -4.85 -12.16
C ALA A 60 14.97 -3.76 -12.23
N ARG A 61 15.88 -3.85 -13.20
CA ARG A 61 16.96 -2.87 -13.38
C ARG A 61 16.47 -1.49 -13.80
N SER A 62 15.32 -1.41 -14.50
CA SER A 62 14.75 -0.15 -14.92
C SER A 62 14.31 0.75 -13.76
N ALA A 63 14.26 0.23 -12.53
CA ALA A 63 13.91 1.01 -11.35
C ALA A 63 14.92 2.09 -10.97
N ALA A 64 16.19 1.95 -11.35
CA ALA A 64 17.25 2.90 -10.98
C ALA A 64 18.15 3.21 -12.20
N PRO A 65 18.88 4.35 -12.17
CA PRO A 65 19.86 4.66 -13.22
C PRO A 65 20.85 3.52 -13.43
N GLU A 66 21.34 3.37 -14.67
CA GLU A 66 22.25 2.28 -15.04
C GLU A 66 23.51 2.25 -14.18
N SER A 67 24.03 3.42 -13.77
CA SER A 67 25.17 3.54 -12.86
C SER A 67 24.97 2.84 -11.51
N ILE A 68 23.71 2.58 -11.13
CA ILE A 68 23.33 1.86 -9.91
C ILE A 68 22.90 0.43 -10.25
N SER A 69 21.96 0.28 -11.19
CA SER A 69 21.28 -0.99 -11.44
C SER A 69 22.15 -2.01 -12.20
N ARG A 70 23.18 -1.58 -12.93
CA ARG A 70 24.07 -2.48 -13.68
C ARG A 70 24.80 -3.47 -12.78
N ASP A 71 25.32 -3.01 -11.65
CA ASP A 71 26.08 -3.81 -10.69
C ASP A 71 25.27 -4.24 -9.47
N ALA A 72 23.96 -3.98 -9.46
CA ALA A 72 23.05 -4.40 -8.40
C ALA A 72 22.78 -5.91 -8.47
N GLU A 73 22.49 -6.50 -7.31
CA GLU A 73 21.85 -7.81 -7.26
C GLU A 73 20.46 -7.71 -7.93
N VAL A 74 20.08 -8.72 -8.72
CA VAL A 74 18.75 -8.78 -9.28
C VAL A 74 18.05 -10.04 -8.80
N MET A 75 16.91 -9.85 -8.18
CA MET A 75 16.01 -10.90 -7.72
C MET A 75 14.79 -10.96 -8.63
N ILE A 76 14.37 -12.16 -8.99
CA ILE A 76 13.17 -12.42 -9.78
C ILE A 76 12.21 -13.31 -8.99
N LEU A 77 10.92 -13.25 -9.32
CA LEU A 77 9.92 -14.05 -8.66
C LEU A 77 9.91 -15.49 -9.19
N GLY A 78 10.23 -16.44 -8.31
CA GLY A 78 10.00 -17.87 -8.51
C GLY A 78 8.69 -18.34 -7.88
N ARG A 79 8.39 -19.63 -8.00
CA ARG A 79 7.14 -20.22 -7.43
C ARG A 79 7.08 -20.22 -5.91
N HIS A 80 8.21 -20.06 -5.23
CA HIS A 80 8.32 -20.15 -3.77
C HIS A 80 8.82 -18.86 -3.11
N GLY A 81 9.04 -17.82 -3.89
CA GLY A 81 9.59 -16.55 -3.43
C GLY A 81 10.59 -15.96 -4.42
N PHE A 82 11.29 -14.93 -3.99
CA PHE A 82 12.35 -14.34 -4.79
C PHE A 82 13.58 -15.23 -4.87
N GLU A 83 14.19 -15.28 -6.06
CA GLU A 83 15.41 -15.99 -6.36
C GLU A 83 16.45 -15.01 -6.92
N THR A 84 17.71 -15.10 -6.48
CA THR A 84 18.80 -14.30 -7.06
C THR A 84 19.08 -14.75 -8.49
N ALA A 85 18.74 -13.87 -9.44
CA ALA A 85 19.00 -14.07 -10.87
C ALA A 85 20.40 -13.60 -11.29
N VAL A 86 20.85 -12.49 -10.68
CA VAL A 86 22.16 -11.88 -10.92
C VAL A 86 22.75 -11.48 -9.59
N LYS A 87 24.00 -11.88 -9.32
CA LYS A 87 24.74 -11.45 -8.13
C LYS A 87 25.19 -10.00 -8.26
N GLY A 88 24.95 -9.21 -7.22
CA GLY A 88 25.37 -7.81 -7.15
C GLY A 88 26.81 -7.62 -6.66
N LYS A 89 27.35 -6.40 -6.85
CA LYS A 89 28.69 -5.99 -6.42
C LYS A 89 28.71 -4.68 -5.65
N ASN A 90 27.63 -3.88 -5.73
CA ASN A 90 27.58 -2.51 -5.20
C ASN A 90 26.66 -2.36 -3.97
N GLY A 91 26.10 -3.46 -3.45
CA GLY A 91 25.23 -3.47 -2.30
C GLY A 91 23.77 -3.07 -2.58
N PHE A 92 23.43 -2.71 -3.84
CA PHE A 92 22.05 -2.53 -4.24
C PHE A 92 21.41 -3.86 -4.64
N ALA A 93 20.09 -3.97 -4.40
CA ALA A 93 19.27 -5.10 -4.84
C ALA A 93 18.02 -4.59 -5.56
N CYS A 94 17.76 -5.09 -6.77
CA CYS A 94 16.61 -4.74 -7.59
C CYS A 94 15.68 -5.93 -7.74
N ALA A 95 14.37 -5.70 -7.63
CA ALA A 95 13.33 -6.70 -7.81
C ALA A 95 12.07 -6.08 -8.41
N VAL A 96 11.17 -6.92 -8.90
CA VAL A 96 9.83 -6.50 -9.33
C VAL A 96 8.81 -6.97 -8.29
N GLY A 97 8.30 -6.03 -7.49
CA GLY A 97 7.22 -6.28 -6.53
C GLY A 97 5.91 -6.72 -7.22
N ARG A 98 5.04 -7.32 -6.45
CA ARG A 98 3.68 -7.74 -6.84
C ARG A 98 2.66 -7.03 -5.97
N SER A 99 1.39 -7.25 -6.26
CA SER A 99 0.28 -6.56 -5.59
C SER A 99 0.25 -6.74 -4.06
N TRP A 100 0.71 -7.87 -3.54
CA TRP A 100 0.77 -8.12 -2.10
C TRP A 100 1.87 -7.35 -1.36
N THR A 101 2.76 -6.67 -2.07
CA THR A 101 3.73 -5.71 -1.50
C THR A 101 3.23 -4.27 -1.58
N SER A 102 1.96 -4.07 -1.96
CA SER A 102 1.29 -2.78 -2.04
C SER A 102 0.26 -2.66 -0.92
N THR A 103 0.10 -1.46 -0.39
CA THR A 103 -0.89 -1.15 0.65
C THR A 103 -2.32 -0.99 0.12
N VAL A 104 -2.57 -1.23 -1.17
CA VAL A 104 -3.90 -1.09 -1.78
C VAL A 104 -4.68 -2.39 -1.69
N ASP A 105 -5.41 -2.59 -0.61
CA ASP A 105 -6.18 -3.81 -0.34
C ASP A 105 -7.13 -4.23 -1.46
N ALA A 106 -7.76 -3.27 -2.15
CA ALA A 106 -8.68 -3.54 -3.26
C ALA A 106 -8.02 -4.28 -4.44
N GLU A 107 -6.72 -4.13 -4.61
CA GLU A 107 -5.93 -4.75 -5.67
C GLU A 107 -4.91 -5.78 -5.18
N PHE A 108 -5.02 -6.20 -3.92
CA PHE A 108 -4.08 -7.14 -3.29
C PHE A 108 -3.82 -8.41 -4.11
N TRP A 109 -4.81 -8.89 -4.83
CA TRP A 109 -4.71 -10.06 -5.70
C TRP A 109 -4.63 -9.74 -7.19
N ASN A 110 -4.32 -8.47 -7.56
CA ASN A 110 -4.14 -8.10 -8.96
C ASN A 110 -2.88 -8.74 -9.57
N PRO A 111 -3.00 -9.75 -10.44
CA PRO A 111 -1.84 -10.47 -10.96
C PRO A 111 -1.04 -9.67 -12.00
N LYS A 112 -1.53 -8.51 -12.45
CA LYS A 112 -0.87 -7.66 -13.43
C LYS A 112 0.17 -6.73 -12.81
N VAL A 113 0.08 -6.47 -11.50
CA VAL A 113 0.96 -5.52 -10.81
C VAL A 113 2.43 -5.91 -10.96
N ARG A 114 3.23 -4.95 -11.40
CA ARG A 114 4.68 -5.05 -11.60
C ARG A 114 5.32 -3.76 -11.11
N VAL A 115 5.90 -3.78 -9.94
CA VAL A 115 6.47 -2.61 -9.27
C VAL A 115 7.99 -2.77 -9.17
N PRO A 116 8.75 -2.32 -10.17
CA PRO A 116 10.20 -2.39 -10.12
C PRO A 116 10.75 -1.43 -9.07
N ALA A 117 11.64 -1.93 -8.22
CA ALA A 117 12.32 -1.19 -7.16
C ALA A 117 13.76 -1.63 -7.03
N CYS A 118 14.69 -0.68 -6.83
CA CYS A 118 16.07 -0.94 -6.47
C CYS A 118 16.35 -0.35 -5.10
N VAL A 119 16.62 -1.19 -4.12
CA VAL A 119 16.91 -0.80 -2.74
C VAL A 119 18.40 -0.70 -2.49
N ASN A 120 18.84 0.23 -1.62
CA ASN A 120 20.23 0.30 -1.17
C ASN A 120 20.55 -0.78 -0.12
N ALA A 121 21.81 -0.88 0.30
CA ALA A 121 22.26 -1.90 1.23
C ALA A 121 21.52 -1.87 2.59
N ALA A 122 21.18 -0.68 3.11
CA ALA A 122 20.42 -0.55 4.36
C ALA A 122 18.98 -1.08 4.20
N ALA A 123 18.32 -0.71 3.10
CA ALA A 123 16.98 -1.23 2.80
C ALA A 123 17.01 -2.73 2.42
N ALA A 124 18.09 -3.23 1.81
CA ALA A 124 18.24 -4.66 1.53
C ALA A 124 18.25 -5.50 2.82
N ARG A 125 18.85 -5.00 3.90
CA ARG A 125 18.91 -5.68 5.20
C ARG A 125 17.70 -5.44 6.12
N SER A 126 16.78 -4.56 5.75
CA SER A 126 15.59 -4.23 6.54
C SER A 126 14.30 -4.35 5.71
N TYR A 127 14.02 -3.40 4.85
CA TYR A 127 12.78 -3.34 4.05
C TYR A 127 12.61 -4.54 3.11
N LEU A 128 13.67 -4.93 2.36
CA LEU A 128 13.59 -6.03 1.40
C LEU A 128 13.35 -7.39 2.07
N LEU A 129 13.83 -7.60 3.31
CA LEU A 129 13.51 -8.81 4.07
C LEU A 129 12.00 -8.92 4.31
N ARG A 130 11.33 -7.80 4.61
CA ARG A 130 9.88 -7.75 4.75
C ARG A 130 9.19 -8.10 3.43
N VAL A 131 9.54 -7.41 2.35
CA VAL A 131 8.99 -7.67 1.01
C VAL A 131 9.16 -9.13 0.59
N THR A 132 10.28 -9.75 0.96
CA THR A 132 10.52 -11.17 0.70
C THR A 132 9.55 -12.06 1.48
N LYS A 133 9.33 -11.78 2.77
CA LYS A 133 8.37 -12.52 3.59
C LYS A 133 6.93 -12.34 3.12
N GLU A 134 6.53 -11.13 2.80
CA GLU A 134 5.22 -10.84 2.23
C GLU A 134 5.00 -11.60 0.92
N THR A 135 6.03 -11.68 0.09
CA THR A 135 6.00 -12.45 -1.16
C THR A 135 5.81 -13.95 -0.90
N GLU A 136 6.54 -14.55 0.06
CA GLU A 136 6.36 -15.94 0.46
C GLU A 136 4.93 -16.19 0.94
N TRP A 137 4.39 -15.31 1.77
CA TRP A 137 3.03 -15.41 2.32
C TRP A 137 1.95 -15.14 1.27
N GLY A 138 2.18 -14.19 0.36
CA GLY A 138 1.29 -13.92 -0.78
C GLY A 138 1.18 -15.14 -1.69
N LEU A 139 2.32 -15.75 -2.04
CA LEU A 139 2.35 -17.01 -2.83
C LEU A 139 1.67 -18.18 -2.10
N ALA A 140 1.69 -18.19 -0.77
CA ALA A 140 0.95 -19.16 0.04
C ALA A 140 -0.56 -18.84 0.14
N GLY A 141 -1.05 -17.79 -0.52
CA GLY A 141 -2.48 -17.43 -0.58
C GLY A 141 -3.02 -16.76 0.68
N ARG A 142 -2.17 -16.16 1.53
CA ARG A 142 -2.64 -15.43 2.71
C ARG A 142 -3.42 -14.19 2.31
N THR A 143 -4.61 -14.03 2.89
CA THR A 143 -5.43 -12.83 2.72
C THR A 143 -4.76 -11.58 3.32
N PRO A 144 -5.18 -10.34 2.97
CA PRO A 144 -4.65 -9.12 3.59
C PRO A 144 -4.66 -9.17 5.12
N ALA A 145 -5.77 -9.61 5.73
CA ALA A 145 -5.86 -9.74 7.20
C ALA A 145 -4.86 -10.77 7.78
N GLN A 146 -4.65 -11.88 7.08
CA GLN A 146 -3.65 -12.89 7.48
C GLN A 146 -2.22 -12.39 7.26
N MET A 147 -2.00 -11.57 6.24
CA MET A 147 -0.72 -10.91 5.97
C MET A 147 -0.37 -9.97 7.14
N ASN A 148 -1.27 -9.05 7.50
CA ASN A 148 -1.09 -8.12 8.61
C ASN A 148 -0.79 -8.85 9.94
N ALA A 149 -1.55 -9.92 10.23
CA ALA A 149 -1.31 -10.73 11.42
C ALA A 149 0.07 -11.42 11.40
N ALA A 150 0.52 -11.87 10.23
CA ALA A 150 1.83 -12.49 10.06
C ALA A 150 2.97 -11.50 10.22
N ILE A 151 2.83 -10.28 9.67
CA ILE A 151 3.81 -9.19 9.82
C ILE A 151 3.95 -8.83 11.30
N ALA A 152 2.83 -8.53 11.99
CA ALA A 152 2.84 -8.19 13.41
C ALA A 152 3.51 -9.29 14.26
N ALA A 153 3.19 -10.56 13.98
CA ALA A 153 3.80 -11.69 14.67
C ALA A 153 5.31 -11.81 14.39
N ALA A 154 5.76 -11.59 13.15
CA ALA A 154 7.16 -11.65 12.77
C ALA A 154 7.98 -10.51 13.41
N ILE A 155 7.42 -9.31 13.49
CA ILE A 155 8.03 -8.18 14.22
C ILE A 155 8.16 -8.51 15.70
N ALA A 156 7.08 -9.00 16.34
CA ALA A 156 7.10 -9.38 17.76
C ALA A 156 8.15 -10.45 18.08
N ARG A 157 8.40 -11.38 17.14
CA ARG A 157 9.45 -12.41 17.26
C ARG A 157 10.84 -11.95 16.83
N LYS A 158 10.99 -10.68 16.41
CA LYS A 158 12.25 -10.10 15.89
C LYS A 158 12.77 -10.81 14.63
N GLU A 159 11.90 -11.42 13.86
CA GLU A 159 12.22 -12.01 12.55
C GLU A 159 12.30 -10.95 11.44
N LEU A 160 11.58 -9.84 11.63
CA LEU A 160 11.69 -8.64 10.81
C LEU A 160 12.35 -7.54 11.65
N PRO A 161 13.53 -7.06 11.23
CA PRO A 161 14.21 -5.97 11.93
C PRO A 161 13.51 -4.63 11.70
N PRO A 162 13.75 -3.63 12.57
CA PRO A 162 13.37 -2.25 12.28
C PRO A 162 14.10 -1.75 11.03
N MET A 163 13.60 -0.66 10.45
CA MET A 163 14.25 -0.04 9.29
C MET A 163 15.64 0.48 9.67
N GLU A 164 16.66 0.11 8.88
CA GLU A 164 18.01 0.63 9.10
C GLU A 164 18.08 2.11 8.72
N PRO A 165 18.85 2.94 9.46
CA PRO A 165 19.09 4.33 9.10
C PRO A 165 19.62 4.46 7.65
N GLY A 166 19.00 5.35 6.88
CA GLY A 166 19.34 5.57 5.48
C GLY A 166 18.78 4.53 4.50
N ALA A 167 17.87 3.66 4.94
CA ALA A 167 17.18 2.74 4.05
C ALA A 167 16.35 3.51 3.01
N MET A 168 16.57 3.22 1.72
CA MET A 168 15.88 3.88 0.63
C MET A 168 15.77 2.99 -0.61
N CYS A 169 14.87 3.34 -1.52
CA CYS A 169 14.79 2.73 -2.84
C CYS A 169 14.60 3.75 -3.96
N TYR A 170 14.97 3.32 -5.15
CA TYR A 170 14.65 3.95 -6.44
C TYR A 170 13.41 3.27 -7.03
N MET A 171 12.44 4.05 -7.46
CA MET A 171 11.27 3.62 -8.21
C MET A 171 11.07 4.57 -9.42
N MET A 172 12.02 4.51 -10.34
CA MET A 172 12.14 5.45 -11.46
C MET A 172 11.87 4.78 -12.83
N SER A 173 11.16 3.65 -12.84
CA SER A 173 10.83 2.93 -14.07
C SER A 173 9.62 3.53 -14.78
N LYS A 174 9.70 3.66 -16.10
CA LYS A 174 8.55 3.97 -16.98
C LYS A 174 7.65 2.74 -17.23
N GLU A 175 8.18 1.54 -16.99
CA GLU A 175 7.58 0.29 -17.43
C GLU A 175 6.82 -0.43 -16.30
N GLY A 176 6.83 0.14 -15.10
CA GLY A 176 6.08 -0.39 -13.96
C GLY A 176 4.57 -0.26 -14.15
N TYR A 177 3.83 -1.17 -13.54
CA TYR A 177 2.37 -1.12 -13.46
C TYR A 177 1.93 -1.27 -12.01
N GLY A 178 1.37 -0.22 -11.44
CA GLY A 178 1.01 -0.14 -10.03
C GLY A 178 -0.36 -0.74 -9.70
N GLY A 179 -1.23 -0.88 -10.70
CA GLY A 179 -2.58 -1.39 -10.55
C GLY A 179 -3.57 -0.66 -11.45
N ASP A 180 -4.83 -1.09 -11.46
CA ASP A 180 -5.87 -0.48 -12.29
C ASP A 180 -6.24 0.93 -11.77
N SER A 181 -6.10 1.18 -10.45
CA SER A 181 -6.35 2.48 -9.83
C SER A 181 -5.23 3.49 -10.07
N VAL A 182 -3.99 3.01 -10.12
CA VAL A 182 -2.80 3.84 -10.36
C VAL A 182 -1.87 3.09 -11.32
N PRO A 183 -2.17 3.12 -12.63
CA PRO A 183 -1.43 2.34 -13.61
C PRO A 183 0.08 2.64 -13.63
N HIS A 184 0.43 3.92 -13.45
CA HIS A 184 1.82 4.36 -13.45
C HIS A 184 2.09 5.28 -12.26
N TRP A 185 3.12 4.97 -11.49
CA TRP A 185 3.64 5.84 -10.46
C TRP A 185 4.54 6.90 -11.08
N PRO A 186 4.53 8.13 -10.55
CA PRO A 186 5.55 9.12 -10.91
C PRO A 186 6.95 8.57 -10.61
N SER A 187 7.96 9.05 -11.31
CA SER A 187 9.35 8.75 -10.97
C SER A 187 9.66 9.29 -9.58
N HIS A 188 10.10 8.43 -8.65
CA HIS A 188 10.30 8.84 -7.27
C HIS A 188 11.37 8.03 -6.54
N LEU A 189 11.82 8.58 -5.41
CA LEU A 189 12.60 7.91 -4.38
C LEU A 189 11.71 7.68 -3.17
N MET A 190 11.94 6.57 -2.45
CA MET A 190 11.33 6.32 -1.14
C MET A 190 12.40 6.17 -0.08
N PHE A 191 12.11 6.69 1.11
CA PHE A 191 12.93 6.54 2.30
C PHE A 191 12.12 5.83 3.38
N PHE A 192 12.73 4.86 4.04
CA PHE A 192 12.07 3.98 4.99
C PHE A 192 12.57 4.22 6.40
N TYR A 193 11.64 4.45 7.32
CA TYR A 193 11.91 4.67 8.75
C TYR A 193 10.94 3.86 9.59
N SER A 194 11.36 3.54 10.82
CA SER A 194 10.45 2.93 11.80
C SER A 194 9.72 4.05 12.57
N ASP A 195 8.37 3.96 12.66
CA ASP A 195 7.51 4.79 13.52
C ASP A 195 7.88 6.30 13.56
N THR A 196 8.25 6.86 12.42
CA THR A 196 8.68 8.26 12.34
C THR A 196 7.49 9.17 12.08
N ASP A 197 7.41 10.27 12.82
CA ASP A 197 6.39 11.29 12.62
C ASP A 197 6.54 11.97 11.25
N LEU A 198 5.46 11.99 10.47
CA LEU A 198 5.39 12.59 9.14
C LEU A 198 5.73 14.09 9.18
N ALA A 199 5.32 14.79 10.24
CA ALA A 199 5.57 16.22 10.40
C ALA A 199 7.06 16.54 10.53
N SER A 200 7.88 15.61 11.04
CA SER A 200 9.33 15.80 11.16
C SER A 200 10.04 15.99 9.82
N TRP A 201 9.41 15.56 8.72
CA TRP A 201 9.86 15.74 7.33
C TRP A 201 9.06 16.81 6.59
N GLY A 202 8.11 17.48 7.24
CA GLY A 202 7.17 18.36 6.58
C GLY A 202 6.31 17.64 5.54
N ALA A 203 6.15 16.32 5.67
CA ALA A 203 5.41 15.51 4.72
C ALA A 203 3.92 15.87 4.73
N ASN A 204 3.30 15.83 3.55
CA ASN A 204 1.87 16.13 3.32
C ASN A 204 1.45 17.56 3.72
N LEU A 205 2.38 18.47 3.96
CA LEU A 205 2.05 19.88 4.18
C LEU A 205 1.77 20.60 2.84
N PRO A 206 0.96 21.65 2.84
CA PRO A 206 0.71 22.42 1.64
C PRO A 206 2.02 22.90 0.98
N GLY A 207 2.25 22.54 -0.29
CA GLY A 207 3.45 22.87 -1.03
C GLY A 207 4.69 22.03 -0.71
N SER A 208 4.59 21.05 0.20
CA SER A 208 5.69 20.12 0.44
C SER A 208 5.89 19.16 -0.73
N PRO A 209 7.14 18.97 -1.21
CA PRO A 209 7.45 17.96 -2.21
C PRO A 209 7.52 16.54 -1.61
N VAL A 210 7.39 16.42 -0.29
CA VAL A 210 7.48 15.15 0.43
C VAL A 210 6.09 14.61 0.72
N ILE A 211 5.81 13.42 0.21
CA ILE A 211 4.61 12.65 0.55
C ILE A 211 4.99 11.63 1.62
N GLY A 212 4.17 11.49 2.65
CA GLY A 212 4.43 10.56 3.74
C GLY A 212 3.26 9.61 3.96
N VAL A 213 3.57 8.34 4.19
CA VAL A 213 2.62 7.29 4.56
C VAL A 213 3.15 6.52 5.77
N SER A 214 2.29 6.26 6.74
CA SER A 214 2.64 5.45 7.91
C SER A 214 1.75 4.21 7.98
N ASP A 215 2.38 3.07 8.24
CA ASP A 215 1.71 1.81 8.55
C ASP A 215 2.05 1.39 9.97
N SER A 216 1.05 1.39 10.85
CA SER A 216 1.22 1.06 12.26
C SER A 216 1.40 -0.44 12.52
N VAL A 217 0.90 -1.31 11.64
CA VAL A 217 1.07 -2.77 11.74
C VAL A 217 2.51 -3.14 11.43
N GLU A 218 3.06 -2.48 10.44
CA GLU A 218 4.42 -2.69 9.98
C GLU A 218 5.47 -1.89 10.75
N HIS A 219 5.07 -0.97 11.63
CA HIS A 219 5.98 0.01 12.22
C HIS A 219 6.83 0.70 11.15
N LEU A 220 6.21 1.06 10.04
CA LEU A 220 6.88 1.61 8.86
C LEU A 220 6.36 3.00 8.54
N THR A 221 7.27 3.95 8.41
CA THR A 221 7.00 5.25 7.80
C THR A 221 7.76 5.35 6.49
N GLN A 222 7.07 5.70 5.43
CA GLN A 222 7.61 5.88 4.09
C GLN A 222 7.51 7.35 3.70
N PHE A 223 8.64 7.92 3.28
CA PHE A 223 8.67 9.25 2.66
C PHE A 223 8.97 9.11 1.18
N VAL A 224 8.11 9.67 0.35
CA VAL A 224 8.20 9.61 -1.11
C VAL A 224 8.55 11.00 -1.63
N VAL A 225 9.58 11.07 -2.48
CA VAL A 225 10.00 12.30 -3.15
C VAL A 225 9.98 12.08 -4.65
N VAL A 226 9.07 12.78 -5.34
CA VAL A 226 8.99 12.76 -6.80
C VAL A 226 10.24 13.40 -7.39
N VAL A 227 10.83 12.77 -8.40
CA VAL A 227 12.02 13.26 -9.08
C VAL A 227 11.73 13.56 -10.55
N GLN A 228 12.45 14.55 -11.10
CA GLN A 228 12.19 15.11 -12.43
C GLN A 228 12.77 14.26 -13.58
N ARG A 229 13.26 13.05 -13.31
CA ARG A 229 13.86 12.18 -14.31
C ARG A 229 13.48 10.74 -14.09
N TRP A 230 13.29 10.01 -15.16
CA TRP A 230 13.24 8.57 -15.18
C TRP A 230 14.65 7.98 -15.05
N SER A 231 14.74 6.69 -14.80
CA SER A 231 16.01 5.95 -14.67
C SER A 231 16.89 6.01 -15.93
N ASP A 232 16.29 6.16 -17.11
CA ASP A 232 16.98 6.30 -18.40
C ASP A 232 17.50 7.75 -18.65
N GLY A 233 17.34 8.66 -17.69
CA GLY A 233 17.77 10.04 -17.76
C GLY A 233 16.81 10.98 -18.48
N THR A 234 15.72 10.49 -19.08
CA THR A 234 14.72 11.35 -19.71
C THR A 234 13.88 12.07 -18.65
N GLU A 235 13.34 13.24 -19.01
CA GLU A 235 12.52 14.04 -18.10
C GLU A 235 11.22 13.30 -17.74
N TYR A 236 10.91 13.26 -16.44
CA TYR A 236 9.57 13.00 -15.96
C TYR A 236 8.76 14.29 -16.06
N ARG A 237 7.64 14.22 -16.72
CA ARG A 237 6.64 15.31 -16.76
C ARG A 237 5.36 14.77 -16.14
N GLU A 238 4.91 15.44 -15.10
CA GLU A 238 3.61 15.15 -14.52
C GLU A 238 2.54 15.35 -15.60
N GLY A 239 1.75 14.31 -15.85
CA GLY A 239 0.59 14.43 -16.72
C GLY A 239 -0.39 15.47 -16.15
N PRO A 240 -1.33 16.03 -16.95
CA PRO A 240 -2.39 16.87 -16.43
C PRO A 240 -3.06 16.12 -15.29
N ALA A 241 -3.17 16.78 -14.12
CA ALA A 241 -3.76 16.18 -12.93
C ALA A 241 -5.10 15.54 -13.30
N ALA A 242 -5.23 14.22 -13.08
CA ALA A 242 -6.52 13.57 -13.17
C ALA A 242 -7.42 14.31 -12.17
N GLU A 243 -8.48 14.96 -12.66
CA GLU A 243 -9.47 15.61 -11.80
C GLU A 243 -10.03 14.54 -10.87
N HIS A 244 -9.59 14.57 -9.62
CA HIS A 244 -10.20 13.77 -8.56
C HIS A 244 -11.61 14.33 -8.34
N HIS A 245 -12.59 13.71 -8.97
CA HIS A 245 -13.99 13.91 -8.59
C HIS A 245 -14.18 13.37 -7.17
N HIS A 246 -14.37 14.32 -6.25
CA HIS A 246 -14.78 14.09 -4.87
C HIS A 246 -16.22 13.60 -4.81
#